data_76f82a55e12ef4cbb3357d08df310f88
#
_entry.id   76f82a55e12ef4cbb3357d08df310f88
#
_cell.length_a   1.000
_cell.length_b   1.000
_cell.length_c   1.000
_cell.angle_alpha   90.00
_cell.angle_beta   90.00
_cell.angle_gamma   90.00
#
_symmetry.space_group_name_H-M   'P 1'
#
loop_
_entity.id
_entity.type
_entity.pdbx_description
1 polymer ?
#
loop_
_entity_poly.entity_id
_entity_poly.type
_entity_poly.pdbx_seq_one_letter_code
_entity_poly.pdbx_strand_id
1 'polypeptide(L)'
;DIVGALLDGSVNDEKLTPDEFQVFFLMLIAAGNESTRSVIAHCMRLLMENPDQLQKLVDDPSLVPFAVEEALRYNPAFVQMRRTVMQDIEIQGQQLKAGDKMVLNWQAINHDPDVFENPETFDIERFKRNPELTSQHRAFGNGEHFCIGAHMSRLEMQVMFEELIPRLKNPKFAQPVEFVRDYFVNSIKSMHITLDPEI
;
A
#
# COMPACT_ATOMS: atom_id res chain seq x y z
N ASP A 1 0.69 19.87 -16.12
CA ASP A 1 0.35 18.45 -16.00
C ASP A 1 1.61 17.58 -15.94
N ILE A 2 1.47 16.29 -15.64
CA ILE A 2 2.59 15.37 -15.45
C ILE A 2 3.38 15.14 -16.77
N VAL A 3 2.70 15.15 -17.91
CA VAL A 3 3.32 14.99 -19.23
C VAL A 3 4.22 16.17 -19.52
N GLY A 4 3.73 17.40 -19.32
CA GLY A 4 4.52 18.62 -19.46
C GLY A 4 5.72 18.63 -18.53
N ALA A 5 5.53 18.26 -17.25
CA ALA A 5 6.62 18.20 -16.28
C ALA A 5 7.72 17.21 -16.67
N LEU A 6 7.35 16.06 -17.25
CA LEU A 6 8.33 15.08 -17.75
C LEU A 6 9.07 15.54 -19.01
N LEU A 7 8.37 16.24 -19.93
CA LEU A 7 8.97 16.74 -21.16
C LEU A 7 9.91 17.93 -20.91
N ASP A 8 9.60 18.75 -19.90
CA ASP A 8 10.39 19.93 -19.53
C ASP A 8 11.49 19.61 -18.52
N GLY A 9 11.35 18.48 -17.81
CA GLY A 9 12.32 18.03 -16.80
C GLY A 9 13.66 17.64 -17.40
N SER A 10 14.72 17.75 -16.58
CA SER A 10 16.05 17.26 -16.92
C SER A 10 16.69 16.56 -15.73
N VAL A 11 17.53 15.58 -16.02
CA VAL A 11 18.36 14.86 -15.02
C VAL A 11 19.81 15.09 -15.43
N ASN A 12 20.64 15.68 -14.57
CA ASN A 12 22.03 16.06 -14.86
C ASN A 12 22.16 16.94 -16.14
N ASP A 13 21.24 17.90 -16.31
CA ASP A 13 21.12 18.77 -17.47
C ASP A 13 20.76 18.08 -18.81
N GLU A 14 20.42 16.79 -18.76
CA GLU A 14 19.95 16.04 -19.92
C GLU A 14 18.43 15.83 -19.84
N LYS A 15 17.73 16.05 -20.95
CA LYS A 15 16.30 15.74 -21.08
C LYS A 15 16.10 14.27 -21.40
N LEU A 16 14.94 13.75 -21.03
CA LEU A 16 14.54 12.41 -21.44
C LEU A 16 14.49 12.30 -22.96
N THR A 17 15.08 11.24 -23.49
CA THR A 17 14.86 10.86 -24.89
C THR A 17 13.40 10.42 -25.10
N PRO A 18 12.90 10.41 -26.35
CA PRO A 18 11.54 9.93 -26.62
C PRO A 18 11.27 8.51 -26.10
N ASP A 19 12.25 7.61 -26.18
CA ASP A 19 12.11 6.22 -25.71
C ASP A 19 12.08 6.16 -24.17
N GLU A 20 12.95 6.90 -23.50
CA GLU A 20 12.94 7.00 -22.02
C GLU A 20 11.64 7.61 -21.52
N PHE A 21 11.13 8.65 -22.17
CA PHE A 21 9.83 9.23 -21.85
C PHE A 21 8.70 8.20 -21.96
N GLN A 22 8.64 7.44 -23.07
CA GLN A 22 7.60 6.43 -23.28
C GLN A 22 7.63 5.34 -22.21
N VAL A 23 8.82 4.81 -21.90
CA VAL A 23 9.00 3.77 -20.89
C VAL A 23 8.62 4.30 -19.50
N PHE A 24 9.08 5.49 -19.15
CA PHE A 24 8.79 6.09 -17.84
C PHE A 24 7.30 6.41 -17.68
N PHE A 25 6.67 6.96 -18.72
CA PHE A 25 5.24 7.28 -18.71
C PHE A 25 4.37 6.02 -18.59
N LEU A 26 4.70 4.96 -19.36
CA LEU A 26 4.03 3.67 -19.26
C LEU A 26 4.16 3.07 -17.83
N MET A 27 5.35 3.18 -17.24
CA MET A 27 5.59 2.71 -15.87
C MET A 27 4.74 3.48 -14.85
N LEU A 28 4.61 4.79 -14.98
CA LEU A 28 3.77 5.60 -14.09
C LEU A 28 2.30 5.19 -14.15
N ILE A 29 1.77 4.98 -15.37
CA ILE A 29 0.37 4.55 -15.57
C ILE A 29 0.17 3.15 -14.95
N ALA A 30 1.04 2.21 -15.25
CA ALA A 30 0.94 0.85 -14.76
C ALA A 30 1.04 0.77 -13.23
N ALA A 31 2.03 1.46 -12.66
CA ALA A 31 2.28 1.43 -11.22
C ALA A 31 1.16 2.10 -10.42
N GLY A 32 0.60 3.23 -10.91
CA GLY A 32 -0.43 3.98 -10.20
C GLY A 32 -1.82 3.35 -10.24
N ASN A 33 -2.11 2.52 -11.25
CA ASN A 33 -3.45 1.98 -11.44
C ASN A 33 -3.75 0.81 -10.48
N GLU A 34 -2.98 -0.28 -10.56
CA GLU A 34 -3.30 -1.52 -9.84
C GLU A 34 -3.02 -1.44 -8.35
N SER A 35 -1.94 -0.78 -7.95
CA SER A 35 -1.48 -0.78 -6.57
C SER A 35 -2.45 -0.06 -5.62
N THR A 36 -2.85 1.17 -5.94
CA THR A 36 -3.78 1.95 -5.11
C THR A 36 -5.15 1.28 -5.04
N ARG A 37 -5.67 0.80 -6.17
CA ARG A 37 -6.93 0.05 -6.22
C ARG A 37 -6.91 -1.19 -5.34
N SER A 38 -5.81 -1.95 -5.34
CA SER A 38 -5.65 -3.14 -4.50
C SER A 38 -5.69 -2.80 -3.02
N VAL A 39 -4.99 -1.76 -2.58
CA VAL A 39 -5.00 -1.36 -1.16
C VAL A 39 -6.36 -0.82 -0.74
N ILE A 40 -7.07 -0.06 -1.58
CA ILE A 40 -8.46 0.38 -1.31
C ILE A 40 -9.36 -0.84 -1.09
N ALA A 41 -9.29 -1.83 -1.98
CA ALA A 41 -10.10 -3.05 -1.84
C ALA A 41 -9.75 -3.84 -0.56
N HIS A 42 -8.46 -3.96 -0.22
CA HIS A 42 -8.04 -4.60 1.02
C HIS A 42 -8.44 -3.81 2.27
N CYS A 43 -8.36 -2.48 2.26
CA CYS A 43 -8.81 -1.64 3.37
C CYS A 43 -10.31 -1.86 3.63
N MET A 44 -11.13 -1.84 2.57
CA MET A 44 -12.56 -2.12 2.69
C MET A 44 -12.83 -3.51 3.25
N ARG A 45 -12.11 -4.55 2.75
CA ARG A 45 -12.21 -5.92 3.26
C ARG A 45 -11.86 -5.98 4.75
N LEU A 46 -10.73 -5.38 5.14
CA LEU A 46 -10.28 -5.39 6.54
C LEU A 46 -11.26 -4.70 7.47
N LEU A 47 -11.84 -3.57 7.07
CA LEU A 47 -12.87 -2.88 7.83
C LEU A 47 -14.13 -3.75 8.00
N MET A 48 -14.53 -4.48 6.96
CA MET A 48 -15.68 -5.40 7.04
C MET A 48 -15.41 -6.65 7.88
N GLU A 49 -14.17 -7.14 7.88
CA GLU A 49 -13.73 -8.27 8.72
C GLU A 49 -13.54 -7.86 10.19
N ASN A 50 -13.37 -6.57 10.47
CA ASN A 50 -13.20 -5.99 11.80
C ASN A 50 -14.28 -4.92 12.06
N PRO A 51 -15.54 -5.31 12.30
CA PRO A 51 -16.68 -4.39 12.39
C PRO A 51 -16.57 -3.38 13.52
N ASP A 52 -15.84 -3.69 14.58
CA ASP A 52 -15.51 -2.76 15.67
C ASP A 52 -14.61 -1.60 15.16
N GLN A 53 -13.66 -1.89 14.26
CA GLN A 53 -12.81 -0.88 13.65
C GLN A 53 -13.59 -0.02 12.65
N LEU A 54 -14.49 -0.64 11.88
CA LEU A 54 -15.39 0.10 10.99
C LEU A 54 -16.30 1.03 11.78
N GLN A 55 -16.87 0.57 12.91
CA GLN A 55 -17.73 1.41 13.75
C GLN A 55 -16.98 2.63 14.30
N LYS A 56 -15.71 2.48 14.71
CA LYS A 56 -14.87 3.61 15.13
C LYS A 56 -14.73 4.66 14.03
N LEU A 57 -14.56 4.24 12.76
CA LEU A 57 -14.49 5.18 11.62
C LEU A 57 -15.82 5.89 11.35
N VAL A 58 -16.94 5.19 11.55
CA VAL A 58 -18.28 5.80 11.45
C VAL A 58 -18.50 6.84 12.53
N ASP A 59 -18.06 6.55 13.75
CA ASP A 59 -18.21 7.44 14.92
C ASP A 59 -17.24 8.62 14.88
N ASP A 60 -16.02 8.42 14.34
CA ASP A 60 -14.96 9.44 14.22
C ASP A 60 -14.29 9.38 12.83
N PRO A 61 -14.83 10.07 11.81
CA PRO A 61 -14.23 10.11 10.48
C PRO A 61 -12.81 10.70 10.43
N SER A 62 -12.38 11.44 11.47
CA SER A 62 -11.00 11.95 11.55
C SER A 62 -9.95 10.84 11.66
N LEU A 63 -10.37 9.59 11.91
CA LEU A 63 -9.51 8.41 11.92
C LEU A 63 -9.15 7.89 10.51
N VAL A 64 -9.78 8.36 9.44
CA VAL A 64 -9.55 7.87 8.07
C VAL A 64 -8.07 7.90 7.68
N PRO A 65 -7.28 8.97 7.90
CA PRO A 65 -5.87 8.96 7.55
C PRO A 65 -5.07 7.85 8.25
N PHE A 66 -5.38 7.55 9.50
CA PHE A 66 -4.71 6.51 10.29
C PHE A 66 -5.14 5.10 9.87
N ALA A 67 -6.40 4.92 9.52
CA ALA A 67 -6.92 3.68 8.96
C ALA A 67 -6.27 3.34 7.61
N VAL A 68 -6.01 4.36 6.79
CA VAL A 68 -5.27 4.22 5.53
C VAL A 68 -3.84 3.74 5.78
N GLU A 69 -3.12 4.34 6.74
CA GLU A 69 -1.76 3.89 7.09
C GLU A 69 -1.76 2.45 7.62
N GLU A 70 -2.73 2.08 8.46
CA GLU A 70 -2.84 0.71 8.97
C GLU A 70 -3.18 -0.29 7.86
N ALA A 71 -4.05 0.06 6.91
CA ALA A 71 -4.34 -0.79 5.76
C ALA A 71 -3.10 -1.00 4.87
N LEU A 72 -2.32 0.06 4.64
CA LEU A 72 -1.04 0.00 3.92
C LEU A 72 -0.04 -0.91 4.63
N ARG A 73 0.09 -0.79 5.95
CA ARG A 73 0.95 -1.66 6.73
C ARG A 73 0.48 -3.10 6.67
N TYR A 74 -0.78 -3.35 6.96
CA TYR A 74 -1.35 -4.69 7.15
C TYR A 74 -1.41 -5.48 5.84
N ASN A 75 -1.78 -4.83 4.74
CA ASN A 75 -1.85 -5.46 3.41
C ASN A 75 -1.25 -4.53 2.34
N PRO A 76 0.08 -4.47 2.21
CA PRO A 76 0.72 -3.68 1.16
C PRO A 76 0.35 -4.21 -0.23
N ALA A 77 0.30 -3.31 -1.23
CA ALA A 77 -0.02 -3.67 -2.61
C ALA A 77 0.95 -4.70 -3.19
N PHE A 78 2.22 -4.60 -2.83
CA PHE A 78 3.26 -5.53 -3.25
C PHE A 78 3.67 -6.42 -2.08
N VAL A 79 3.70 -7.74 -2.31
CA VAL A 79 4.09 -8.72 -1.30
C VAL A 79 5.60 -8.70 -1.09
N GLN A 80 6.35 -8.64 -2.19
CA GLN A 80 7.80 -8.77 -2.15
C GLN A 80 8.50 -8.10 -3.33
N MET A 81 9.76 -7.76 -3.12
CA MET A 81 10.68 -7.27 -4.15
C MET A 81 12.01 -8.01 -4.05
N ARG A 82 12.69 -8.20 -5.17
CA ARG A 82 14.00 -8.86 -5.22
C ARG A 82 15.12 -7.84 -5.39
N ARG A 83 16.25 -8.12 -4.74
CA ARG A 83 17.53 -7.42 -4.96
C ARG A 83 18.61 -8.44 -5.32
N THR A 84 19.62 -7.99 -6.04
CA THR A 84 20.85 -8.77 -6.26
C THR A 84 21.94 -8.19 -5.38
N VAL A 85 22.61 -9.05 -4.62
CA VAL A 85 23.77 -8.68 -3.79
C VAL A 85 24.91 -8.31 -4.73
N MET A 86 25.47 -7.13 -4.62
CA MET A 86 26.50 -6.63 -5.52
C MET A 86 27.92 -6.93 -5.04
N GLN A 87 28.08 -7.15 -3.75
CA GLN A 87 29.36 -7.53 -3.10
C GLN A 87 29.08 -8.43 -1.91
N ASP A 88 30.08 -9.20 -1.50
CA ASP A 88 29.95 -10.05 -0.30
C ASP A 88 29.59 -9.18 0.91
N ILE A 89 28.53 -9.54 1.62
CA ILE A 89 28.04 -8.83 2.81
C ILE A 89 27.57 -9.82 3.87
N GLU A 90 27.51 -9.35 5.11
CA GLU A 90 26.87 -10.06 6.21
C GLU A 90 25.64 -9.29 6.69
N ILE A 91 24.52 -9.99 6.84
CA ILE A 91 23.26 -9.42 7.39
C ILE A 91 22.82 -10.34 8.53
N GLN A 92 22.80 -9.85 9.76
CA GLN A 92 22.39 -10.59 10.95
C GLN A 92 23.06 -11.98 11.07
N GLY A 93 24.37 -12.04 10.84
CA GLY A 93 25.15 -13.27 10.89
C GLY A 93 25.05 -14.17 9.65
N GLN A 94 24.22 -13.83 8.66
CA GLN A 94 24.12 -14.55 7.39
C GLN A 94 25.09 -13.96 6.37
N GLN A 95 25.97 -14.82 5.84
CA GLN A 95 26.91 -14.45 4.76
C GLN A 95 26.20 -14.52 3.42
N LEU A 96 26.16 -13.40 2.70
CA LEU A 96 25.63 -13.30 1.35
C LEU A 96 26.76 -13.01 0.37
N LYS A 97 26.75 -13.69 -0.77
CA LYS A 97 27.75 -13.56 -1.81
C LYS A 97 27.29 -12.62 -2.93
N ALA A 98 28.22 -11.98 -3.58
CA ALA A 98 27.96 -11.24 -4.80
C ALA A 98 27.24 -12.14 -5.82
N GLY A 99 26.11 -11.67 -6.37
CA GLY A 99 25.24 -12.42 -7.27
C GLY A 99 24.05 -13.11 -6.61
N ASP A 100 24.07 -13.28 -5.28
CA ASP A 100 22.92 -13.87 -4.55
C ASP A 100 21.65 -13.05 -4.75
N LYS A 101 20.51 -13.74 -4.68
CA LYS A 101 19.16 -13.10 -4.80
C LYS A 101 18.53 -13.01 -3.43
N MET A 102 18.35 -11.78 -2.96
CA MET A 102 17.68 -11.45 -1.70
C MET A 102 16.26 -11.00 -1.97
N VAL A 103 15.30 -11.54 -1.23
CA VAL A 103 13.89 -11.13 -1.28
C VAL A 103 13.60 -10.21 -0.11
N LEU A 104 13.08 -9.02 -0.41
CA LEU A 104 12.50 -8.10 0.55
C LEU A 104 11.00 -8.40 0.63
N ASN A 105 10.59 -9.11 1.68
CA ASN A 105 9.18 -9.45 1.87
C ASN A 105 8.50 -8.32 2.67
N TRP A 106 7.80 -7.42 1.96
CA TRP A 106 7.14 -6.27 2.58
C TRP A 106 6.02 -6.68 3.54
N GLN A 107 5.32 -7.77 3.24
CA GLN A 107 4.30 -8.30 4.13
C GLN A 107 4.92 -8.70 5.49
N ALA A 108 6.01 -9.47 5.47
CA ALA A 108 6.70 -9.88 6.70
C ALA A 108 7.32 -8.68 7.45
N ILE A 109 7.96 -7.76 6.72
CA ILE A 109 8.58 -6.57 7.32
C ILE A 109 7.54 -5.71 8.05
N ASN A 110 6.35 -5.56 7.45
CA ASN A 110 5.27 -4.77 8.05
C ASN A 110 4.56 -5.49 9.21
N HIS A 111 4.86 -6.77 9.43
CA HIS A 111 4.37 -7.58 10.55
C HIS A 111 5.49 -7.97 11.54
N ASP A 112 6.62 -7.26 11.49
CA ASP A 112 7.73 -7.50 12.41
C ASP A 112 7.36 -7.09 13.84
N PRO A 113 7.32 -8.03 14.81
CA PRO A 113 6.95 -7.75 16.20
C PRO A 113 7.99 -6.88 16.93
N ASP A 114 9.23 -6.80 16.44
CA ASP A 114 10.25 -5.91 16.99
C ASP A 114 9.98 -4.43 16.65
N VAL A 115 9.11 -4.17 15.65
CA VAL A 115 8.73 -2.82 15.20
C VAL A 115 7.29 -2.49 15.55
N PHE A 116 6.38 -3.43 15.33
CA PHE A 116 4.94 -3.22 15.50
C PHE A 116 4.40 -4.11 16.61
N GLU A 117 3.93 -3.51 17.68
CA GLU A 117 3.26 -4.24 18.76
C GLU A 117 1.96 -4.90 18.22
N ASN A 118 1.74 -6.19 18.54
CA ASN A 118 0.58 -6.97 18.06
C ASN A 118 0.39 -6.83 16.53
N PRO A 119 1.38 -7.18 15.70
CA PRO A 119 1.40 -6.86 14.27
C PRO A 119 0.25 -7.53 13.48
N GLU A 120 -0.26 -8.66 13.97
CA GLU A 120 -1.37 -9.41 13.36
C GLU A 120 -2.76 -8.80 13.69
N THR A 121 -2.80 -7.75 14.51
CA THR A 121 -4.05 -7.06 14.82
C THR A 121 -4.21 -5.87 13.89
N PHE A 122 -5.32 -5.81 13.16
CA PHE A 122 -5.72 -4.65 12.39
C PHE A 122 -6.31 -3.60 13.33
N ASP A 123 -5.61 -2.48 13.52
CA ASP A 123 -5.91 -1.45 14.51
C ASP A 123 -5.76 -0.06 13.90
N ILE A 124 -6.88 0.54 13.51
CA ILE A 124 -6.91 1.84 12.81
C ILE A 124 -6.39 3.02 13.63
N GLU A 125 -6.24 2.86 14.94
CA GLU A 125 -5.70 3.91 15.81
C GLU A 125 -4.20 3.74 16.09
N ARG A 126 -3.55 2.70 15.57
CA ARG A 126 -2.11 2.43 15.76
C ARG A 126 -1.26 3.66 15.46
N PHE A 127 -1.44 4.24 14.30
CA PHE A 127 -0.68 5.41 13.82
C PHE A 127 -1.12 6.74 14.47
N LYS A 128 -2.34 6.80 15.01
CA LYS A 128 -2.80 7.94 15.84
C LYS A 128 -2.06 7.95 17.19
N ARG A 129 -1.91 6.78 17.80
CA ARG A 129 -1.18 6.64 19.08
C ARG A 129 0.33 6.76 18.93
N ASN A 130 0.88 6.25 17.82
CA ASN A 130 2.32 6.20 17.55
C ASN A 130 2.64 6.73 16.15
N PRO A 131 2.62 8.07 15.93
CA PRO A 131 2.82 8.66 14.59
C PRO A 131 4.18 8.33 13.97
N GLU A 132 5.22 8.07 14.78
CA GLU A 132 6.56 7.70 14.32
C GLU A 132 6.58 6.39 13.52
N LEU A 133 5.63 5.48 13.77
CA LEU A 133 5.51 4.21 13.04
C LEU A 133 5.18 4.40 11.55
N THR A 134 4.64 5.57 11.16
CA THR A 134 4.38 5.89 9.74
C THR A 134 5.65 5.82 8.90
N SER A 135 6.81 6.14 9.48
CA SER A 135 8.10 6.04 8.83
C SER A 135 8.70 4.63 8.86
N GLN A 136 8.08 3.69 9.59
CA GLN A 136 8.63 2.35 9.81
C GLN A 136 8.04 1.29 8.88
N HIS A 137 6.76 1.41 8.48
CA HIS A 137 6.20 0.47 7.51
C HIS A 137 6.83 0.65 6.13
N ARG A 138 6.88 -0.42 5.35
CA ARG A 138 7.56 -0.47 4.04
C ARG A 138 6.59 -0.70 2.88
N ALA A 139 5.33 -0.32 3.04
CA ALA A 139 4.32 -0.45 1.98
C ALA A 139 4.72 0.29 0.68
N PHE A 140 5.46 1.39 0.82
CA PHE A 140 5.99 2.19 -0.29
C PHE A 140 7.47 1.95 -0.57
N GLY A 141 8.07 0.91 0.00
CA GLY A 141 9.49 0.63 -0.10
C GLY A 141 10.36 1.53 0.78
N ASN A 142 11.62 1.64 0.43
CA ASN A 142 12.61 2.46 1.14
C ASN A 142 13.80 2.81 0.23
N GLY A 143 14.56 3.86 0.59
CA GLY A 143 15.76 4.29 -0.13
C GLY A 143 15.47 4.98 -1.45
N GLU A 144 16.39 4.88 -2.42
CA GLU A 144 16.32 5.57 -3.71
C GLU A 144 15.10 5.19 -4.57
N HIS A 145 14.56 3.99 -4.34
CA HIS A 145 13.35 3.49 -5.02
C HIS A 145 12.07 3.68 -4.18
N PHE A 146 12.08 4.58 -3.20
CA PHE A 146 10.83 4.92 -2.49
C PHE A 146 9.76 5.37 -3.49
N CYS A 147 8.52 4.93 -3.27
CA CYS A 147 7.42 5.14 -4.20
C CYS A 147 7.18 6.64 -4.46
N ILE A 148 7.32 7.07 -5.72
CA ILE A 148 7.05 8.45 -6.14
C ILE A 148 5.59 8.84 -5.95
N GLY A 149 4.65 7.87 -6.06
CA GLY A 149 3.21 8.06 -5.91
C GLY A 149 2.69 7.99 -4.48
N ALA A 150 3.55 7.84 -3.47
CA ALA A 150 3.13 7.58 -2.09
C ALA A 150 2.16 8.61 -1.51
N HIS A 151 2.35 9.89 -1.83
CA HIS A 151 1.47 10.97 -1.38
C HIS A 151 0.12 10.96 -2.11
N MET A 152 0.15 10.73 -3.43
CA MET A 152 -1.06 10.66 -4.24
C MET A 152 -1.92 9.46 -3.84
N SER A 153 -1.32 8.29 -3.66
CA SER A 153 -2.02 7.07 -3.22
C SER A 153 -2.71 7.27 -1.87
N ARG A 154 -2.01 7.89 -0.90
CA ARG A 154 -2.62 8.23 0.41
C ARG A 154 -3.81 9.16 0.26
N LEU A 155 -3.66 10.22 -0.55
CA LEU A 155 -4.74 11.17 -0.80
C LEU A 155 -5.96 10.51 -1.44
N GLU A 156 -5.76 9.70 -2.48
CA GLU A 156 -6.83 8.94 -3.14
C GLU A 156 -7.58 8.03 -2.16
N MET A 157 -6.84 7.29 -1.34
CA MET A 157 -7.42 6.41 -0.32
C MET A 157 -8.20 7.21 0.72
N GLN A 158 -7.64 8.31 1.23
CA GLN A 158 -8.29 9.16 2.23
C GLN A 158 -9.60 9.72 1.69
N VAL A 159 -9.57 10.39 0.54
CA VAL A 159 -10.77 10.95 -0.10
C VAL A 159 -11.82 9.85 -0.38
N MET A 160 -11.38 8.69 -0.87
CA MET A 160 -12.29 7.57 -1.12
C MET A 160 -13.01 7.11 0.15
N PHE A 161 -12.31 6.96 1.27
CA PHE A 161 -12.92 6.50 2.51
C PHE A 161 -13.68 7.60 3.25
N GLU A 162 -13.27 8.87 3.17
CA GLU A 162 -14.05 10.01 3.67
C GLU A 162 -15.44 10.07 3.01
N GLU A 163 -15.51 9.81 1.70
CA GLU A 163 -16.76 9.78 0.94
C GLU A 163 -17.56 8.49 1.11
N LEU A 164 -16.87 7.37 1.26
CA LEU A 164 -17.51 6.04 1.30
C LEU A 164 -18.09 5.71 2.69
N ILE A 165 -17.33 5.95 3.77
CA ILE A 165 -17.72 5.54 5.13
C ILE A 165 -19.11 6.05 5.54
N PRO A 166 -19.49 7.32 5.33
CA PRO A 166 -20.83 7.80 5.69
C PRO A 166 -21.97 7.11 4.94
N ARG A 167 -21.67 6.53 3.78
CA ARG A 167 -22.65 5.85 2.90
C ARG A 167 -22.75 4.34 3.16
N LEU A 168 -21.79 3.76 3.93
CA LEU A 168 -21.79 2.35 4.25
C LEU A 168 -22.84 2.03 5.32
N LYS A 169 -23.98 1.52 4.91
CA LYS A 169 -25.02 1.06 5.81
C LYS A 169 -25.00 -0.47 5.92
N ASN A 170 -24.55 -0.98 7.07
CA ASN A 170 -24.53 -2.40 7.39
C ASN A 170 -23.90 -3.28 6.29
N PRO A 171 -22.64 -3.03 5.87
CA PRO A 171 -22.00 -3.75 4.77
C PRO A 171 -21.81 -5.22 5.15
N LYS A 172 -22.12 -6.11 4.20
CA LYS A 172 -21.94 -7.56 4.34
C LYS A 172 -21.34 -8.17 3.09
N PHE A 173 -20.50 -9.18 3.26
CA PHE A 173 -20.05 -9.97 2.13
C PHE A 173 -21.22 -10.80 1.58
N ALA A 174 -21.53 -10.60 0.31
CA ALA A 174 -22.55 -11.41 -0.37
C ALA A 174 -22.03 -12.79 -0.78
N GLN A 175 -20.71 -12.89 -0.96
CA GLN A 175 -19.99 -14.10 -1.35
C GLN A 175 -18.59 -14.08 -0.70
N PRO A 176 -17.91 -15.22 -0.59
CA PRO A 176 -16.50 -15.25 -0.19
C PRO A 176 -15.64 -14.37 -1.10
N VAL A 177 -14.69 -13.66 -0.51
CA VAL A 177 -13.73 -12.85 -1.26
C VAL A 177 -12.80 -13.76 -2.07
N GLU A 178 -12.66 -13.50 -3.35
CA GLU A 178 -11.71 -14.20 -4.22
C GLU A 178 -10.44 -13.39 -4.41
N PHE A 179 -9.30 -14.03 -4.23
CA PHE A 179 -7.98 -13.41 -4.41
C PHE A 179 -7.34 -13.82 -5.73
N VAL A 180 -6.54 -12.92 -6.28
CA VAL A 180 -5.63 -13.27 -7.38
C VAL A 180 -4.49 -14.11 -6.80
N ARG A 181 -4.15 -15.22 -7.43
CA ARG A 181 -2.99 -16.04 -7.05
C ARG A 181 -1.74 -15.45 -7.68
N ASP A 182 -1.15 -14.50 -7.02
CA ASP A 182 0.08 -13.83 -7.44
C ASP A 182 1.05 -13.74 -6.26
N TYR A 183 2.35 -13.81 -6.55
CA TYR A 183 3.42 -13.69 -5.55
C TYR A 183 3.97 -12.25 -5.47
N PHE A 184 3.58 -11.38 -6.39
CA PHE A 184 4.10 -10.03 -6.52
C PHE A 184 3.07 -8.98 -6.09
N VAL A 185 1.86 -9.01 -6.66
CA VAL A 185 0.78 -8.08 -6.35
C VAL A 185 -0.26 -8.74 -5.46
N ASN A 186 -0.58 -8.09 -4.35
CA ASN A 186 -1.63 -8.54 -3.43
C ASN A 186 -2.98 -7.98 -3.88
N SER A 187 -3.66 -8.68 -4.79
CA SER A 187 -4.90 -8.20 -5.39
C SER A 187 -6.11 -9.04 -5.03
N ILE A 188 -7.24 -8.38 -4.81
CA ILE A 188 -8.56 -9.01 -4.73
C ILE A 188 -9.11 -9.15 -6.15
N LYS A 189 -9.46 -10.37 -6.54
CA LYS A 189 -10.07 -10.68 -7.84
C LYS A 189 -11.52 -10.23 -7.89
N SER A 190 -12.28 -10.58 -6.83
CA SER A 190 -13.68 -10.16 -6.68
C SER A 190 -14.08 -10.07 -5.21
N MET A 191 -14.84 -9.04 -4.87
CA MET A 191 -15.43 -8.84 -3.56
C MET A 191 -16.83 -8.26 -3.75
N HIS A 192 -17.85 -9.10 -3.56
CA HIS A 192 -19.25 -8.72 -3.67
C HIS A 192 -19.79 -8.34 -2.30
N ILE A 193 -20.28 -7.13 -2.17
CA ILE A 193 -20.86 -6.62 -0.94
C ILE A 193 -22.33 -6.23 -1.14
N THR A 194 -23.11 -6.35 -0.08
CA THR A 194 -24.47 -5.81 0.02
C THR A 194 -24.49 -4.72 1.06
N LEU A 195 -25.30 -3.71 0.82
CA LEU A 195 -25.55 -2.58 1.72
C LEU A 195 -27.04 -2.49 1.98
N ASP A 196 -27.43 -1.97 3.14
CA ASP A 196 -28.82 -1.56 3.34
C ASP A 196 -29.09 -0.33 2.48
N PRO A 197 -30.32 -0.19 1.91
CA PRO A 197 -30.64 0.94 1.06
C PRO A 197 -30.58 2.26 1.83
N GLU A 198 -30.15 3.31 1.16
CA GLU A 198 -30.31 4.67 1.68
C GLU A 198 -31.82 4.97 1.74
N ILE A 199 -32.32 5.39 2.93
CA ILE A 199 -33.71 5.79 3.15
C ILE A 199 -33.83 7.28 2.86
#